data_2f6746d875ae18905ff40cd6dfc9036c
#
_entry.id   2f6746d875ae18905ff40cd6dfc9036c
#
_cell.length_a   1.000
_cell.length_b   1.000
_cell.length_c   1.000
_cell.angle_alpha   90.00
_cell.angle_beta   90.00
_cell.angle_gamma   90.00
#
_symmetry.space_group_name_H-M   'P 1'
#
loop_
_entity.id
_entity.type
_entity.pdbx_description
1 polymer ?
#
loop_
_entity_poly.entity_id
_entity_poly.type
_entity_poly.pdbx_seq_one_letter_code
_entity_poly.pdbx_strand_id
1 'polypeptide(L)'
;MKLKTFSITPKEGQVLNWSLGLFLAFSVFNLIDGWVSVPNAGQGVLTNAFATVQSSGFVRLIEHSVIVATKLAMLEVFRRCLNKNGDKAAQLTVTIMMALIFCLLIVGILPKFLFTQEEEIEAILHGGLPSYFTNFSKVAFLVLAFTKLVLFVQLVRTYAGKIRLFGASLFGCQVFTWLIESVYIIVYTFVGGATMTDITNVFTITSLINFVLALIPFCVLKTTMVVEE
;
A
#
# COMPACT_ATOMS: atom_id res chain seq x y z
N MET A 1 9.35 4.67 -32.12
CA MET A 1 7.94 4.70 -31.61
C MET A 1 7.96 4.22 -30.17
N LYS A 2 7.43 4.97 -29.21
CA LYS A 2 7.44 4.53 -27.79
C LYS A 2 6.38 3.47 -27.54
N LEU A 3 6.74 2.40 -26.82
CA LEU A 3 5.84 1.31 -26.45
C LEU A 3 4.70 1.82 -25.55
N LYS A 4 3.46 1.39 -25.82
CA LYS A 4 2.25 1.82 -25.09
C LYS A 4 1.71 0.75 -24.13
N THR A 5 1.96 -0.53 -24.42
CA THR A 5 1.53 -1.70 -23.64
C THR A 5 2.57 -2.80 -23.78
N PHE A 6 2.65 -3.69 -22.79
CA PHE A 6 3.47 -4.88 -22.85
C PHE A 6 2.66 -6.09 -23.30
N SER A 7 3.30 -7.00 -24.02
CA SER A 7 2.76 -8.30 -24.37
C SER A 7 3.17 -9.34 -23.32
N ILE A 8 2.20 -10.11 -22.82
CA ILE A 8 2.40 -11.13 -21.79
C ILE A 8 1.83 -12.47 -22.23
N THR A 9 2.39 -13.55 -21.69
CA THR A 9 1.88 -14.91 -21.92
C THR A 9 0.52 -15.12 -21.22
N PRO A 10 -0.31 -16.09 -21.68
CA PRO A 10 -1.56 -16.43 -20.99
C PRO A 10 -1.39 -16.79 -19.51
N LYS A 11 -0.29 -17.46 -19.16
CA LYS A 11 0.04 -17.80 -17.76
C LYS A 11 0.32 -16.55 -16.92
N GLU A 12 1.09 -15.60 -17.43
CA GLU A 12 1.35 -14.31 -16.76
C GLU A 12 0.06 -13.51 -16.61
N GLY A 13 -0.83 -13.55 -17.61
CA GLY A 13 -2.15 -12.95 -17.56
C GLY A 13 -3.06 -13.54 -16.47
N GLN A 14 -3.04 -14.87 -16.30
CA GLN A 14 -3.75 -15.55 -15.19
C GLN A 14 -3.20 -15.13 -13.83
N VAL A 15 -1.88 -15.15 -13.64
CA VAL A 15 -1.24 -14.70 -12.39
C VAL A 15 -1.67 -13.26 -12.06
N LEU A 16 -1.64 -12.36 -13.04
CA LEU A 16 -2.03 -10.96 -12.86
C LEU A 16 -3.50 -10.82 -12.45
N ASN A 17 -4.41 -11.58 -13.08
CA ASN A 17 -5.83 -11.55 -12.78
C ASN A 17 -6.14 -12.08 -11.37
N TRP A 18 -5.57 -13.25 -11.00
CA TRP A 18 -5.73 -13.80 -9.66
C TRP A 18 -5.12 -12.92 -8.59
N SER A 19 -3.91 -12.40 -8.82
CA SER A 19 -3.26 -11.49 -7.87
C SER A 19 -4.07 -10.21 -7.67
N LEU A 20 -4.63 -9.61 -8.72
CA LEU A 20 -5.48 -8.43 -8.59
C LEU A 20 -6.78 -8.74 -7.85
N GLY A 21 -7.44 -9.88 -8.15
CA GLY A 21 -8.66 -10.29 -7.46
C GLY A 21 -8.44 -10.52 -5.96
N LEU A 22 -7.39 -11.24 -5.59
CA LEU A 22 -7.01 -11.46 -4.19
C LEU A 22 -6.61 -10.14 -3.50
N PHE A 23 -5.84 -9.29 -4.20
CA PHE A 23 -5.47 -7.98 -3.68
C PHE A 23 -6.69 -7.14 -3.34
N LEU A 24 -7.69 -7.07 -4.23
CA LEU A 24 -8.95 -6.35 -3.99
C LEU A 24 -9.70 -6.94 -2.79
N ALA A 25 -9.92 -8.24 -2.76
CA ALA A 25 -10.66 -8.91 -1.70
C ALA A 25 -10.02 -8.69 -0.32
N PHE A 26 -8.73 -8.97 -0.18
CA PHE A 26 -8.03 -8.83 1.10
C PHE A 26 -7.84 -7.36 1.50
N SER A 27 -7.75 -6.43 0.54
CA SER A 27 -7.71 -5.00 0.87
C SER A 27 -9.04 -4.48 1.41
N VAL A 28 -10.18 -5.03 0.96
CA VAL A 28 -11.50 -4.73 1.55
C VAL A 28 -11.60 -5.28 2.96
N PHE A 29 -11.18 -6.53 3.20
CA PHE A 29 -11.16 -7.10 4.55
C PHE A 29 -10.28 -6.27 5.49
N ASN A 30 -9.07 -5.92 5.07
CA ASN A 30 -8.16 -5.09 5.87
C ASN A 30 -8.74 -3.69 6.17
N LEU A 31 -9.50 -3.10 5.24
CA LEU A 31 -10.19 -1.82 5.47
C LEU A 31 -11.25 -1.96 6.57
N ILE A 32 -12.10 -2.98 6.48
CA ILE A 32 -13.15 -3.27 7.47
C ILE A 32 -12.52 -3.56 8.83
N ASP A 33 -11.48 -4.39 8.86
CA ASP A 33 -10.76 -4.71 10.08
C ASP A 33 -10.11 -3.48 10.73
N GLY A 34 -9.57 -2.58 9.92
CA GLY A 34 -9.08 -1.27 10.38
C GLY A 34 -10.16 -0.45 11.06
N TRP A 35 -11.38 -0.44 10.53
CA TRP A 35 -12.50 0.31 11.13
C TRP A 35 -12.98 -0.28 12.46
N VAL A 36 -13.04 -1.59 12.57
CA VAL A 36 -13.43 -2.30 13.79
C VAL A 36 -12.43 -2.11 14.91
N SER A 37 -11.17 -1.93 14.56
CA SER A 37 -10.06 -1.81 15.52
C SER A 37 -9.88 -0.42 16.11
N VAL A 38 -10.63 0.59 15.60
CA VAL A 38 -10.53 1.97 16.11
C VAL A 38 -11.23 2.06 17.49
N PRO A 39 -10.63 2.73 18.49
CA PRO A 39 -11.31 3.07 19.72
C PRO A 39 -12.63 3.78 19.40
N ASN A 40 -13.71 3.35 20.08
CA ASN A 40 -15.07 3.87 19.83
C ASN A 40 -15.62 3.63 18.40
N ALA A 41 -15.28 2.51 17.78
CA ALA A 41 -15.75 2.14 16.45
C ALA A 41 -17.28 2.26 16.28
N GLY A 42 -18.07 1.91 17.30
CA GLY A 42 -19.52 2.03 17.30
C GLY A 42 -20.09 3.46 17.26
N GLN A 43 -19.26 4.49 17.43
CA GLN A 43 -19.68 5.90 17.39
C GLN A 43 -19.62 6.50 15.99
N GLY A 44 -18.91 5.90 15.05
CA GLY A 44 -18.83 6.37 13.67
C GLY A 44 -19.98 5.86 12.82
N VAL A 45 -20.39 6.65 11.82
CA VAL A 45 -21.52 6.30 10.93
C VAL A 45 -21.28 4.99 10.17
N LEU A 46 -20.11 4.83 9.56
CA LEU A 46 -19.75 3.63 8.79
C LEU A 46 -19.23 2.52 9.71
N THR A 47 -18.44 2.85 10.73
CA THR A 47 -17.85 1.87 11.64
C THR A 47 -18.89 1.15 12.49
N ASN A 48 -20.03 1.80 12.80
CA ASN A 48 -21.11 1.19 13.56
C ASN A 48 -21.68 -0.07 12.87
N ALA A 49 -21.75 -0.08 11.53
CA ALA A 49 -22.24 -1.23 10.77
C ALA A 49 -21.37 -2.49 10.95
N PHE A 50 -20.11 -2.32 11.31
CA PHE A 50 -19.12 -3.40 11.46
C PHE A 50 -18.63 -3.60 12.90
N ALA A 51 -19.18 -2.87 13.87
CA ALA A 51 -18.70 -2.87 15.26
C ALA A 51 -18.74 -4.25 15.95
N THR A 52 -19.54 -5.18 15.44
CA THR A 52 -19.67 -6.55 15.96
C THR A 52 -18.63 -7.52 15.36
N VAL A 53 -17.93 -7.14 14.31
CA VAL A 53 -16.90 -7.98 13.67
C VAL A 53 -15.62 -7.90 14.49
N GLN A 54 -15.17 -9.01 15.05
CA GLN A 54 -13.89 -9.11 15.75
C GLN A 54 -12.90 -9.88 14.90
N SER A 55 -11.73 -9.29 14.67
CA SER A 55 -10.64 -9.92 13.96
C SER A 55 -9.49 -10.24 14.92
N SER A 56 -8.95 -11.44 14.82
CA SER A 56 -7.78 -11.85 15.59
C SER A 56 -6.49 -11.29 14.98
N GLY A 57 -5.45 -11.08 15.80
CA GLY A 57 -4.14 -10.64 15.31
C GLY A 57 -3.55 -11.56 14.25
N PHE A 58 -3.87 -12.85 14.30
CA PHE A 58 -3.45 -13.84 13.28
C PHE A 58 -4.15 -13.61 11.92
N VAL A 59 -5.44 -13.28 11.92
CA VAL A 59 -6.18 -12.95 10.70
C VAL A 59 -5.58 -11.73 10.02
N ARG A 60 -5.29 -10.67 10.77
CA ARG A 60 -4.61 -9.46 10.26
C ARG A 60 -3.24 -9.75 9.65
N LEU A 61 -2.49 -10.66 10.26
CA LEU A 61 -1.21 -11.11 9.72
C LEU A 61 -1.37 -11.75 8.34
N ILE A 62 -2.36 -12.66 8.20
CA ILE A 62 -2.66 -13.29 6.91
C ILE A 62 -3.08 -12.24 5.88
N GLU A 63 -3.99 -11.33 6.23
CA GLU A 63 -4.44 -10.26 5.34
C GLU A 63 -3.29 -9.42 4.80
N HIS A 64 -2.43 -8.91 5.68
CA HIS A 64 -1.26 -8.13 5.27
C HIS A 64 -0.29 -8.94 4.41
N SER A 65 -0.05 -10.20 4.77
CA SER A 65 0.84 -11.08 4.01
C SER A 65 0.31 -11.36 2.60
N VAL A 66 -0.99 -11.63 2.45
CA VAL A 66 -1.62 -11.85 1.14
C VAL A 66 -1.62 -10.57 0.31
N ILE A 67 -1.95 -9.42 0.90
CA ILE A 67 -1.90 -8.12 0.22
C ILE A 67 -0.50 -7.84 -0.32
N VAL A 68 0.54 -8.09 0.46
CA VAL A 68 1.93 -7.86 0.02
C VAL A 68 2.33 -8.89 -1.03
N ALA A 69 2.04 -10.18 -0.83
CA ALA A 69 2.37 -11.23 -1.78
C ALA A 69 1.74 -10.97 -3.16
N THR A 70 0.49 -10.53 -3.20
CA THR A 70 -0.22 -10.21 -4.44
C THR A 70 0.36 -8.97 -5.14
N LYS A 71 0.74 -7.93 -4.38
CA LYS A 71 1.47 -6.77 -4.93
C LYS A 71 2.80 -7.19 -5.55
N LEU A 72 3.57 -8.02 -4.84
CA LEU A 72 4.86 -8.52 -5.32
C LEU A 72 4.70 -9.38 -6.58
N ALA A 73 3.66 -10.24 -6.65
CA ALA A 73 3.39 -11.05 -7.84
C ALA A 73 3.07 -10.17 -9.06
N MET A 74 2.23 -9.13 -8.91
CA MET A 74 1.91 -8.20 -9.99
C MET A 74 3.14 -7.41 -10.44
N LEU A 75 3.96 -6.94 -9.51
CA LEU A 75 5.19 -6.22 -9.80
C LEU A 75 6.25 -7.13 -10.45
N GLU A 76 6.29 -8.43 -10.10
CA GLU A 76 7.18 -9.41 -10.75
C GLU A 76 6.81 -9.62 -12.21
N VAL A 77 5.52 -9.72 -12.55
CA VAL A 77 5.09 -9.77 -13.95
C VAL A 77 5.55 -8.52 -14.70
N PHE A 78 5.37 -7.35 -14.10
CA PHE A 78 5.82 -6.08 -14.68
C PHE A 78 7.35 -6.03 -14.86
N ARG A 79 8.11 -6.46 -13.86
CA ARG A 79 9.57 -6.54 -13.91
C ARG A 79 10.07 -7.43 -15.06
N ARG A 80 9.38 -8.58 -15.28
CA ARG A 80 9.69 -9.48 -16.42
C ARG A 80 9.43 -8.80 -17.77
N CYS A 81 8.34 -8.03 -17.87
CA CYS A 81 8.05 -7.25 -19.08
C CYS A 81 9.13 -6.21 -19.36
N LEU A 82 9.62 -5.49 -18.35
CA LEU A 82 10.72 -4.54 -18.48
C LEU A 82 12.01 -5.23 -18.94
N ASN A 83 12.32 -6.41 -18.38
CA ASN A 83 13.49 -7.20 -18.78
C ASN A 83 13.40 -7.64 -20.24
N LYS A 84 12.25 -8.17 -20.68
CA LYS A 84 12.02 -8.55 -22.09
C LYS A 84 12.25 -7.38 -23.07
N ASN A 85 11.96 -6.15 -22.63
CA ASN A 85 12.16 -4.93 -23.42
C ASN A 85 13.54 -4.29 -23.24
N GLY A 86 14.45 -4.89 -22.48
CA GLY A 86 15.82 -4.43 -22.29
C GLY A 86 15.98 -3.21 -21.38
N ASP A 87 14.92 -2.77 -20.68
CA ASP A 87 14.97 -1.63 -19.74
C ASP A 87 15.50 -2.07 -18.37
N LYS A 88 16.82 -2.27 -18.31
CA LYS A 88 17.49 -2.68 -17.07
C LYS A 88 17.37 -1.67 -15.92
N ALA A 89 17.29 -0.37 -16.23
CA ALA A 89 17.20 0.67 -15.21
C ALA A 89 15.84 0.62 -14.51
N ALA A 90 14.74 0.58 -15.25
CA ALA A 90 13.41 0.45 -14.66
C ALA A 90 13.22 -0.92 -13.98
N GLN A 91 13.79 -2.00 -14.55
CA GLN A 91 13.79 -3.32 -13.91
C GLN A 91 14.46 -3.31 -12.54
N LEU A 92 15.65 -2.68 -12.41
CA LEU A 92 16.35 -2.55 -11.13
C LEU A 92 15.53 -1.76 -10.13
N THR A 93 14.94 -0.64 -10.57
CA THR A 93 14.08 0.21 -9.71
C THR A 93 12.87 -0.57 -9.18
N VAL A 94 12.21 -1.38 -10.02
CA VAL A 94 11.10 -2.26 -9.57
C VAL A 94 11.61 -3.32 -8.60
N THR A 95 12.79 -3.89 -8.81
CA THR A 95 13.39 -4.88 -7.89
C THR A 95 13.65 -4.26 -6.52
N ILE A 96 14.21 -3.04 -6.46
CA ILE A 96 14.41 -2.30 -5.20
C ILE A 96 13.07 -2.03 -4.52
N MET A 97 12.06 -1.60 -5.29
CA MET A 97 10.71 -1.36 -4.77
C MET A 97 10.09 -2.63 -4.15
N MET A 98 10.24 -3.78 -4.81
CA MET A 98 9.76 -5.07 -4.30
C MET A 98 10.49 -5.46 -3.01
N ALA A 99 11.81 -5.31 -2.96
CA ALA A 99 12.61 -5.58 -1.76
C ALA A 99 12.18 -4.70 -0.58
N LEU A 100 11.96 -3.39 -0.81
CA LEU A 100 11.48 -2.47 0.22
C LEU A 100 10.07 -2.83 0.73
N ILE A 101 9.14 -3.20 -0.16
CA ILE A 101 7.80 -3.65 0.22
C ILE A 101 7.89 -4.92 1.09
N PHE A 102 8.75 -5.86 0.73
CA PHE A 102 8.96 -7.08 1.52
C PHE A 102 9.61 -6.79 2.88
N CYS A 103 10.63 -5.93 2.92
CA CYS A 103 11.24 -5.48 4.18
C CYS A 103 10.23 -4.79 5.10
N LEU A 104 9.37 -3.94 4.56
CA LEU A 104 8.32 -3.26 5.32
C LEU A 104 7.29 -4.26 5.89
N LEU A 105 6.96 -5.33 5.17
CA LEU A 105 6.13 -6.41 5.71
C LEU A 105 6.80 -7.06 6.93
N ILE A 106 8.07 -7.45 6.81
CA ILE A 106 8.81 -8.08 7.91
C ILE A 106 8.88 -7.15 9.12
N VAL A 107 9.26 -5.89 8.91
CA VAL A 107 9.40 -4.91 9.99
C VAL A 107 8.05 -4.55 10.63
N GLY A 108 6.96 -4.61 9.88
CA GLY A 108 5.61 -4.40 10.43
C GLY A 108 5.05 -5.59 11.21
N ILE A 109 5.54 -6.80 10.92
CA ILE A 109 5.09 -8.04 11.56
C ILE A 109 5.97 -8.42 12.76
N LEU A 110 7.29 -8.34 12.59
CA LEU A 110 8.27 -8.84 13.55
C LEU A 110 8.11 -8.27 14.96
N PRO A 111 7.89 -6.96 15.17
CA PRO A 111 7.71 -6.40 16.51
C PRO A 111 6.55 -7.02 17.28
N LYS A 112 5.44 -7.32 16.60
CA LYS A 112 4.24 -7.91 17.22
C LYS A 112 4.46 -9.32 17.81
N PHE A 113 5.54 -10.00 17.39
CA PHE A 113 5.95 -11.29 17.94
C PHE A 113 7.07 -11.19 18.98
N LEU A 114 7.84 -10.11 18.91
CA LEU A 114 9.02 -9.95 19.78
C LEU A 114 8.73 -9.14 21.04
N PHE A 115 7.73 -8.25 20.99
CA PHE A 115 7.47 -7.30 22.07
C PHE A 115 6.03 -7.39 22.55
N THR A 116 5.83 -7.11 23.83
CA THR A 116 4.52 -6.90 24.42
C THR A 116 4.02 -5.47 24.15
N GLN A 117 2.71 -5.22 24.30
CA GLN A 117 2.16 -3.86 24.15
C GLN A 117 2.76 -2.88 25.15
N GLU A 118 3.10 -3.34 26.36
CA GLU A 118 3.72 -2.52 27.40
C GLU A 118 5.13 -2.07 26.97
N GLU A 119 5.95 -2.99 26.45
CA GLU A 119 7.28 -2.68 25.91
C GLU A 119 7.24 -1.74 24.72
N GLU A 120 6.22 -1.85 23.84
CA GLU A 120 6.04 -0.91 22.74
C GLU A 120 5.70 0.51 23.22
N ILE A 121 4.83 0.64 24.23
CA ILE A 121 4.47 1.92 24.83
C ILE A 121 5.67 2.53 25.57
N GLU A 122 6.39 1.76 26.34
CA GLU A 122 7.59 2.20 27.06
C GLU A 122 8.68 2.68 26.08
N ALA A 123 8.85 1.99 24.98
CA ALA A 123 9.80 2.37 23.92
C ALA A 123 9.46 3.68 23.22
N ILE A 124 8.18 4.07 23.15
CA ILE A 124 7.77 5.39 22.65
C ILE A 124 8.23 6.50 23.59
N LEU A 125 8.21 6.27 24.89
CA LEU A 125 8.56 7.26 25.91
C LEU A 125 10.06 7.33 26.17
N HIS A 126 10.74 6.19 26.26
CA HIS A 126 12.12 6.09 26.70
C HIS A 126 13.12 5.62 25.64
N GLY A 127 12.63 5.30 24.45
CA GLY A 127 13.43 4.67 23.40
C GLY A 127 13.63 3.18 23.66
N GLY A 128 14.19 2.46 22.69
CA GLY A 128 14.44 1.02 22.80
C GLY A 128 14.34 0.32 21.44
N LEU A 129 14.47 -1.00 21.44
CA LEU A 129 14.42 -1.80 20.22
C LEU A 129 13.15 -1.56 19.39
N PRO A 130 11.91 -1.49 19.94
CA PRO A 130 10.71 -1.20 19.17
C PRO A 130 10.77 0.16 18.45
N SER A 131 11.40 1.17 19.06
CA SER A 131 11.60 2.49 18.46
C SER A 131 12.48 2.42 17.20
N TYR A 132 13.49 1.55 17.16
CA TYR A 132 14.33 1.36 15.97
C TYR A 132 13.52 0.76 14.81
N PHE A 133 12.63 -0.20 15.04
CA PHE A 133 11.75 -0.74 14.01
C PHE A 133 10.82 0.33 13.44
N THR A 134 10.25 1.17 14.30
CA THR A 134 9.40 2.29 13.88
C THR A 134 10.17 3.30 13.04
N ASN A 135 11.36 3.70 13.46
CA ASN A 135 12.20 4.65 12.73
C ASN A 135 12.69 4.06 11.40
N PHE A 136 13.08 2.79 11.39
CA PHE A 136 13.43 2.10 10.15
C PHE A 136 12.26 2.08 9.17
N SER A 137 11.04 1.77 9.64
CA SER A 137 9.84 1.81 8.81
C SER A 137 9.63 3.18 8.18
N LYS A 138 9.77 4.28 8.94
CA LYS A 138 9.63 5.66 8.42
C LYS A 138 10.64 5.93 7.31
N VAL A 139 11.91 5.57 7.52
CA VAL A 139 12.97 5.73 6.52
C VAL A 139 12.69 4.86 5.29
N ALA A 140 12.31 3.60 5.48
CA ALA A 140 12.00 2.69 4.38
C ALA A 140 10.79 3.17 3.55
N PHE A 141 9.76 3.74 4.17
CA PHE A 141 8.64 4.38 3.47
C PHE A 141 9.09 5.59 2.65
N LEU A 142 9.97 6.42 3.19
CA LEU A 142 10.53 7.56 2.45
C LEU A 142 11.33 7.09 1.23
N VAL A 143 12.21 6.10 1.42
CA VAL A 143 13.00 5.50 0.31
C VAL A 143 12.09 4.86 -0.73
N LEU A 144 11.01 4.18 -0.31
CA LEU A 144 10.00 3.62 -1.21
C LEU A 144 9.32 4.71 -2.05
N ALA A 145 8.98 5.85 -1.45
CA ALA A 145 8.39 6.97 -2.17
C ALA A 145 9.35 7.56 -3.21
N PHE A 146 10.64 7.74 -2.87
CA PHE A 146 11.67 8.12 -3.83
C PHE A 146 11.84 7.10 -4.95
N THR A 147 11.79 5.82 -4.63
CA THR A 147 11.87 4.74 -5.63
C THR A 147 10.69 4.81 -6.61
N LYS A 148 9.47 5.10 -6.12
CA LYS A 148 8.28 5.33 -6.97
C LYS A 148 8.45 6.56 -7.87
N LEU A 149 9.03 7.65 -7.36
CA LEU A 149 9.33 8.85 -8.15
C LEU A 149 10.35 8.53 -9.27
N VAL A 150 11.43 7.83 -8.94
CA VAL A 150 12.45 7.42 -9.93
C VAL A 150 11.82 6.55 -11.01
N LEU A 151 11.01 5.56 -10.63
CA LEU A 151 10.30 4.71 -11.57
C LEU A 151 9.35 5.53 -12.46
N PHE A 152 8.59 6.45 -11.89
CA PHE A 152 7.72 7.36 -12.65
C PHE A 152 8.51 8.13 -13.73
N VAL A 153 9.63 8.76 -13.35
CA VAL A 153 10.47 9.52 -14.29
C VAL A 153 11.02 8.62 -15.41
N GLN A 154 11.49 7.42 -15.07
CA GLN A 154 11.98 6.43 -16.05
C GLN A 154 10.86 6.05 -17.03
N LEU A 155 9.67 5.68 -16.53
CA LEU A 155 8.56 5.25 -17.37
C LEU A 155 8.03 6.38 -18.26
N VAL A 156 7.98 7.62 -17.77
CA VAL A 156 7.54 8.78 -18.55
C VAL A 156 8.52 9.10 -19.70
N ARG A 157 9.83 8.93 -19.45
CA ARG A 157 10.87 9.18 -20.47
C ARG A 157 10.91 8.11 -21.53
N THR A 158 10.77 6.85 -21.14
CA THR A 158 10.99 5.68 -22.04
C THR A 158 9.73 5.25 -22.76
N TYR A 159 8.58 5.28 -22.08
CA TYR A 159 7.32 4.70 -22.56
C TYR A 159 6.24 5.76 -22.87
N ALA A 160 5.11 5.30 -23.44
CA ALA A 160 3.95 6.12 -23.71
C ALA A 160 2.64 5.42 -23.27
N GLY A 161 1.51 6.08 -23.41
CA GLY A 161 0.19 5.48 -23.17
C GLY A 161 0.01 4.95 -21.75
N LYS A 162 -0.48 3.71 -21.65
CA LYS A 162 -0.87 3.10 -20.39
C LYS A 162 0.31 2.85 -19.44
N ILE A 163 1.50 2.55 -19.96
CA ILE A 163 2.71 2.32 -19.14
C ILE A 163 3.13 3.63 -18.45
N ARG A 164 3.10 4.75 -19.18
CA ARG A 164 3.33 6.07 -18.61
C ARG A 164 2.29 6.41 -17.53
N LEU A 165 1.01 6.07 -17.78
CA LEU A 165 -0.08 6.28 -16.82
C LEU A 165 0.12 5.48 -15.54
N PHE A 166 0.64 4.25 -15.63
CA PHE A 166 0.98 3.46 -14.44
C PHE A 166 2.01 4.17 -13.57
N GLY A 167 3.11 4.63 -14.15
CA GLY A 167 4.11 5.40 -13.39
C GLY A 167 3.52 6.64 -12.73
N ALA A 168 2.68 7.40 -13.47
CA ALA A 168 2.01 8.58 -12.95
C ALA A 168 1.03 8.26 -11.81
N SER A 169 0.25 7.17 -11.94
CA SER A 169 -0.67 6.74 -10.88
C SER A 169 0.06 6.27 -9.63
N LEU A 170 1.17 5.53 -9.79
CA LEU A 170 1.96 5.01 -8.67
C LEU A 170 2.52 6.14 -7.80
N PHE A 171 3.08 7.19 -8.42
CA PHE A 171 3.62 8.33 -7.70
C PHE A 171 2.52 9.32 -7.28
N GLY A 172 1.58 9.62 -8.17
CA GLY A 172 0.49 10.55 -7.90
C GLY A 172 -0.39 10.11 -6.73
N CYS A 173 -0.79 8.82 -6.69
CA CYS A 173 -1.56 8.29 -5.56
C CYS A 173 -0.77 8.37 -4.24
N GLN A 174 0.56 8.19 -4.25
CA GLN A 174 1.39 8.37 -3.06
C GLN A 174 1.37 9.81 -2.55
N VAL A 175 1.46 10.79 -3.44
CA VAL A 175 1.38 12.22 -3.07
C VAL A 175 0.00 12.54 -2.50
N PHE A 176 -1.08 12.06 -3.13
CA PHE A 176 -2.44 12.24 -2.63
C PHE A 176 -2.65 11.59 -1.27
N THR A 177 -2.11 10.39 -1.02
CA THR A 177 -2.13 9.76 0.31
C THR A 177 -1.50 10.68 1.36
N TRP A 178 -0.32 11.23 1.10
CA TRP A 178 0.34 12.15 2.04
C TRP A 178 -0.47 13.44 2.28
N LEU A 179 -1.10 13.99 1.25
CA LEU A 179 -1.96 15.16 1.40
C LEU A 179 -3.16 14.86 2.32
N ILE A 180 -3.81 13.72 2.14
CA ILE A 180 -4.96 13.30 2.95
C ILE A 180 -4.56 13.02 4.39
N GLU A 181 -3.44 12.34 4.61
CA GLU A 181 -2.89 12.12 5.95
C GLU A 181 -2.53 13.44 6.65
N SER A 182 -2.01 14.43 5.89
CA SER A 182 -1.75 15.76 6.41
C SER A 182 -3.04 16.48 6.83
N VAL A 183 -4.11 16.37 6.04
CA VAL A 183 -5.44 16.93 6.39
C VAL A 183 -5.96 16.28 7.67
N TYR A 184 -5.85 14.95 7.81
CA TYR A 184 -6.25 14.25 9.03
C TYR A 184 -5.51 14.77 10.26
N ILE A 185 -4.18 14.94 10.17
CA ILE A 185 -3.36 15.48 11.26
C ILE A 185 -3.77 16.91 11.61
N ILE A 186 -4.02 17.75 10.61
CA ILE A 186 -4.45 19.14 10.81
C ILE A 186 -5.80 19.18 11.54
N VAL A 187 -6.79 18.40 11.10
CA VAL A 187 -8.09 18.32 11.75
C VAL A 187 -7.94 17.86 13.19
N TYR A 188 -7.18 16.79 13.43
CA TYR A 188 -6.96 16.25 14.77
C TYR A 188 -6.27 17.25 15.72
N THR A 189 -5.29 18.03 15.20
CA THR A 189 -4.43 18.88 16.02
C THR A 189 -5.01 20.27 16.24
N PHE A 190 -5.70 20.84 15.25
CA PHE A 190 -6.06 22.26 15.24
C PHE A 190 -7.56 22.53 15.34
N VAL A 191 -8.42 21.55 15.11
CA VAL A 191 -9.86 21.73 15.27
C VAL A 191 -10.23 21.53 16.75
N GLY A 192 -10.27 22.62 17.50
CA GLY A 192 -10.72 22.61 18.90
C GLY A 192 -12.20 22.22 18.99
N GLY A 193 -12.55 21.34 19.95
CA GLY A 193 -13.92 20.91 20.18
C GLY A 193 -14.41 19.74 19.31
N ALA A 194 -13.53 19.11 18.52
CA ALA A 194 -13.87 17.89 17.79
C ALA A 194 -14.25 16.76 18.75
N THR A 195 -15.41 16.14 18.53
CA THR A 195 -15.86 14.99 19.29
C THR A 195 -15.14 13.70 18.82
N MET A 196 -15.17 12.63 19.64
CA MET A 196 -14.66 11.32 19.22
C MET A 196 -15.39 10.79 17.97
N THR A 197 -16.68 11.12 17.82
CA THR A 197 -17.46 10.79 16.62
C THR A 197 -16.91 11.49 15.38
N ASP A 198 -16.55 12.77 15.46
CA ASP A 198 -15.98 13.52 14.34
C ASP A 198 -14.63 12.94 13.93
N ILE A 199 -13.77 12.65 14.90
CA ILE A 199 -12.45 12.04 14.66
C ILE A 199 -12.61 10.68 13.99
N THR A 200 -13.51 9.82 14.47
CA THR A 200 -13.80 8.50 13.90
C THR A 200 -14.34 8.60 12.47
N ASN A 201 -15.22 9.56 12.19
CA ASN A 201 -15.76 9.78 10.86
C ASN A 201 -14.65 10.27 9.88
N VAL A 202 -13.82 11.22 10.29
CA VAL A 202 -12.69 11.71 9.49
C VAL A 202 -11.71 10.56 9.21
N PHE A 203 -11.37 9.77 10.22
CA PHE A 203 -10.52 8.58 10.05
C PHE A 203 -11.14 7.59 9.05
N THR A 204 -12.43 7.31 9.15
CA THR A 204 -13.11 6.36 8.27
C THR A 204 -13.11 6.84 6.81
N ILE A 205 -13.39 8.14 6.59
CA ILE A 205 -13.38 8.73 5.25
C ILE A 205 -11.95 8.73 4.67
N THR A 206 -10.96 9.15 5.45
CA THR A 206 -9.56 9.17 4.99
C THR A 206 -9.04 7.77 4.69
N SER A 207 -9.38 6.77 5.51
CA SER A 207 -9.01 5.37 5.27
C SER A 207 -9.65 4.81 3.99
N LEU A 208 -10.92 5.16 3.71
CA LEU A 208 -11.60 4.78 2.47
C LEU A 208 -10.91 5.39 1.24
N ILE A 209 -10.58 6.69 1.30
CA ILE A 209 -9.87 7.35 0.20
C ILE A 209 -8.49 6.72 -0.01
N ASN A 210 -7.73 6.48 1.06
CA ASN A 210 -6.42 5.83 0.99
C ASN A 210 -6.51 4.41 0.43
N PHE A 211 -7.56 3.65 0.77
CA PHE A 211 -7.86 2.36 0.17
C PHE A 211 -8.02 2.47 -1.36
N VAL A 212 -8.84 3.40 -1.85
CA VAL A 212 -9.03 3.63 -3.29
C VAL A 212 -7.71 4.03 -3.96
N LEU A 213 -6.96 4.95 -3.36
CA LEU A 213 -5.65 5.38 -3.87
C LEU A 213 -4.63 4.24 -3.94
N ALA A 214 -4.69 3.29 -3.01
CA ALA A 214 -3.82 2.10 -3.02
C ALA A 214 -4.18 1.12 -4.15
N LEU A 215 -5.44 1.05 -4.58
CA LEU A 215 -5.91 0.15 -5.63
C LEU A 215 -5.60 0.68 -7.04
N ILE A 216 -5.74 1.99 -7.27
CA ILE A 216 -5.62 2.62 -8.59
C ILE A 216 -4.35 2.18 -9.34
N PRO A 217 -3.12 2.24 -8.76
CA PRO A 217 -1.92 1.88 -9.50
C PRO A 217 -1.93 0.43 -10.01
N PHE A 218 -2.45 -0.51 -9.22
CA PHE A 218 -2.49 -1.92 -9.61
C PHE A 218 -3.59 -2.23 -10.64
N CYS A 219 -4.71 -1.53 -10.57
CA CYS A 219 -5.72 -1.56 -11.63
C CYS A 219 -5.16 -0.99 -12.95
N VAL A 220 -4.44 0.12 -12.90
CA VAL A 220 -3.76 0.71 -14.07
C VAL A 220 -2.67 -0.23 -14.56
N LEU A 221 -1.88 -0.85 -13.67
CA LEU A 221 -0.85 -1.82 -14.04
C LEU A 221 -1.42 -2.95 -14.92
N LYS A 222 -2.57 -3.52 -14.52
CA LYS A 222 -3.25 -4.53 -15.34
C LYS A 222 -3.53 -4.04 -16.77
N THR A 223 -3.95 -2.78 -16.93
CA THR A 223 -4.26 -2.24 -18.26
C THR A 223 -3.03 -2.01 -19.15
N THR A 224 -1.82 -2.02 -18.56
CA THR A 224 -0.56 -1.88 -19.32
C THR A 224 -0.17 -3.15 -20.06
N MET A 225 -0.81 -4.29 -19.75
CA MET A 225 -0.45 -5.61 -20.24
C MET A 225 -1.57 -6.19 -21.11
N VAL A 226 -1.18 -6.74 -22.26
CA VAL A 226 -2.07 -7.40 -23.22
C VAL A 226 -1.61 -8.86 -23.37
N VAL A 227 -2.54 -9.79 -23.20
CA VAL A 227 -2.24 -11.22 -23.37
C VAL A 227 -2.08 -11.52 -24.85
N GLU A 228 -1.00 -12.21 -25.23
CA GLU A 228 -0.83 -12.76 -26.57
C GLU A 228 -1.84 -13.89 -26.79
N GLU A 229 -2.58 -13.84 -27.87
CA GLU A 229 -3.47 -14.92 -28.34
C GLU A 229 -2.68 -16.03 -29.02
#